data_70ec41ab1e1790a7999b9ff0a92d3a6b
#
_entry.id   70ec41ab1e1790a7999b9ff0a92d3a6b
#
_cell.length_a   1.000
_cell.length_b   1.000
_cell.length_c   1.000
_cell.angle_alpha   90.00
_cell.angle_beta   90.00
_cell.angle_gamma   90.00
#
_symmetry.space_group_name_H-M   'P 1'
#
loop_
_entity.id
_entity.type
_entity.pdbx_description
1 polymer ?
#
loop_
_entity_poly.entity_id
_entity_poly.type
_entity_poly.pdbx_seq_one_letter_code
_entity_poly.pdbx_strand_id
1 'polypeptide(L)'
;MLPVIFFIFFIGLLSGSFIFLILIRTLLGVVTVRSHSMSPTLEHGDRVLTLRHWPSRLLRKGNIVIVQPNVDRPIDPTLRRANTLFIKRIVGMPGDTIRASFAFGDDTGFVNDIADEKPQTGLVWGVPAGHVFVRGDYAYGGFDSRCWGPVPFRSILAIVVIKLPRKSTSFPIQTDDADRTSSIQSHR
;
A
#
# COMPACT_ATOMS: atom_id res chain seq x y z
N MET A 1 38.69 -37.90 15.32
CA MET A 1 37.49 -37.36 15.96
C MET A 1 37.28 -35.86 15.62
N LEU A 2 38.30 -35.03 15.63
CA LEU A 2 38.19 -33.59 15.30
C LEU A 2 37.52 -33.30 13.95
N PRO A 3 37.86 -33.93 12.81
CA PRO A 3 37.26 -33.61 11.51
C PRO A 3 35.75 -33.91 11.41
N VAL A 4 35.29 -34.94 12.13
CA VAL A 4 33.86 -35.29 12.15
C VAL A 4 33.05 -34.24 12.90
N ILE A 5 33.60 -33.72 13.99
CA ILE A 5 32.93 -32.65 14.76
C ILE A 5 32.84 -31.38 13.93
N PHE A 6 33.90 -30.98 13.22
CA PHE A 6 33.86 -29.85 12.29
C PHE A 6 32.87 -30.05 11.17
N PHE A 7 32.74 -31.23 10.62
CA PHE A 7 31.78 -31.55 9.55
C PHE A 7 30.32 -31.42 10.03
N ILE A 8 30.03 -31.96 11.21
CA ILE A 8 28.69 -31.85 11.81
C ILE A 8 28.34 -30.39 12.10
N PHE A 9 29.26 -29.61 12.65
CA PHE A 9 29.09 -28.18 12.92
C PHE A 9 28.85 -27.40 11.63
N PHE A 10 29.60 -27.69 10.57
CA PHE A 10 29.46 -27.03 9.28
C PHE A 10 28.10 -27.31 8.61
N ILE A 11 27.64 -28.57 8.66
CA ILE A 11 26.30 -28.94 8.18
C ILE A 11 25.20 -28.23 8.99
N GLY A 12 25.36 -28.17 10.31
CA GLY A 12 24.43 -27.46 11.19
C GLY A 12 24.34 -25.96 10.85
N LEU A 13 25.46 -25.31 10.57
CA LEU A 13 25.52 -23.92 10.16
C LEU A 13 24.85 -23.68 8.81
N LEU A 14 25.10 -24.53 7.81
CA LEU A 14 24.51 -24.43 6.50
C LEU A 14 22.98 -24.63 6.55
N SER A 15 22.51 -25.65 7.27
CA SER A 15 21.10 -25.94 7.41
C SER A 15 20.38 -24.82 8.19
N GLY A 16 20.97 -24.30 9.25
CA GLY A 16 20.46 -23.16 10.01
C GLY A 16 20.34 -21.90 9.15
N SER A 17 21.37 -21.60 8.35
CA SER A 17 21.39 -20.48 7.43
C SER A 17 20.29 -20.61 6.35
N PHE A 18 20.11 -21.81 5.81
CA PHE A 18 19.08 -22.09 4.81
C PHE A 18 17.66 -21.91 5.37
N ILE A 19 17.40 -22.47 6.56
CA ILE A 19 16.12 -22.29 7.26
C ILE A 19 15.85 -20.81 7.53
N PHE A 20 16.85 -20.07 7.99
CA PHE A 20 16.74 -18.63 8.24
C PHE A 20 16.40 -17.84 6.98
N LEU A 21 17.02 -18.15 5.85
CA LEU A 21 16.70 -17.53 4.56
C LEU A 21 15.27 -17.80 4.10
N ILE A 22 14.81 -19.05 4.26
CA ILE A 22 13.41 -19.40 3.96
C ILE A 22 12.47 -18.59 4.85
N LEU A 23 12.74 -18.52 6.15
CA LEU A 23 11.93 -17.79 7.11
C LEU A 23 11.82 -16.30 6.73
N ILE A 24 12.95 -15.65 6.42
CA ILE A 24 12.95 -14.26 5.96
C ILE A 24 12.10 -14.09 4.70
N ARG A 25 12.27 -14.98 3.72
CA ARG A 25 11.51 -14.90 2.45
C ARG A 25 10.00 -15.11 2.62
N THR A 26 9.60 -15.92 3.58
CA THR A 26 8.16 -16.13 3.87
C THR A 26 7.55 -14.97 4.64
N LEU A 27 8.30 -14.38 5.58
CA LEU A 27 7.82 -13.29 6.41
C LEU A 27 7.84 -11.94 5.71
N LEU A 28 8.88 -11.66 4.92
CA LEU A 28 9.06 -10.38 4.27
C LEU A 28 8.65 -10.42 2.80
N GLY A 29 8.11 -9.33 2.32
CA GLY A 29 7.75 -9.11 0.92
C GLY A 29 8.10 -7.70 0.48
N VAL A 30 8.32 -7.52 -0.82
CA VAL A 30 8.46 -6.19 -1.42
C VAL A 30 7.29 -5.95 -2.36
N VAL A 31 6.61 -4.83 -2.18
CA VAL A 31 5.46 -4.44 -3.00
C VAL A 31 5.74 -3.09 -3.64
N THR A 32 5.36 -2.95 -4.90
CA THR A 32 5.43 -1.67 -5.62
C THR A 32 4.06 -0.99 -5.58
N VAL A 33 4.05 0.27 -5.16
CA VAL A 33 2.84 1.11 -5.09
C VAL A 33 2.40 1.48 -6.49
N ARG A 34 1.12 1.21 -6.82
CA ARG A 34 0.55 1.49 -8.15
C ARG A 34 -0.57 2.54 -8.13
N SER A 35 -0.78 3.19 -6.99
CA SER A 35 -1.87 4.13 -6.76
C SER A 35 -1.36 5.40 -6.09
N HIS A 36 -2.05 6.52 -6.29
CA HIS A 36 -1.79 7.80 -5.61
C HIS A 36 -2.56 7.95 -4.29
N SER A 37 -3.35 6.96 -3.89
CA SER A 37 -4.23 7.05 -2.71
C SER A 37 -3.50 7.21 -1.37
N MET A 38 -2.18 7.06 -1.35
CA MET A 38 -1.31 7.23 -0.18
C MET A 38 -0.37 8.43 -0.32
N SER A 39 -0.56 9.27 -1.35
CA SER A 39 0.21 10.52 -1.52
C SER A 39 -0.09 11.49 -0.36
N PRO A 40 0.89 12.24 0.16
CA PRO A 40 2.29 12.28 -0.25
C PRO A 40 3.19 11.22 0.40
N THR A 41 2.67 10.40 1.33
CA THR A 41 3.48 9.42 2.08
C THR A 41 4.11 8.37 1.17
N LEU A 42 3.30 7.81 0.27
CA LEU A 42 3.75 6.84 -0.74
C LEU A 42 3.26 7.28 -2.12
N GLU A 43 4.19 7.36 -3.04
CA GLU A 43 3.94 7.74 -4.42
C GLU A 43 3.89 6.53 -5.36
N HIS A 44 3.26 6.71 -6.51
CA HIS A 44 3.30 5.70 -7.58
C HIS A 44 4.75 5.33 -7.93
N GLY A 45 5.03 4.04 -8.01
CA GLY A 45 6.37 3.50 -8.27
C GLY A 45 7.24 3.30 -7.01
N ASP A 46 6.84 3.81 -5.84
CA ASP A 46 7.56 3.54 -4.61
C ASP A 46 7.54 2.04 -4.29
N ARG A 47 8.64 1.57 -3.72
CA ARG A 47 8.76 0.20 -3.23
C ARG A 47 8.70 0.19 -1.71
N VAL A 48 7.94 -0.74 -1.16
CA VAL A 48 7.80 -0.87 0.30
C VAL A 48 8.14 -2.30 0.73
N LEU A 49 8.87 -2.40 1.82
CA LEU A 49 9.09 -3.67 2.52
C LEU A 49 7.88 -3.95 3.40
N THR A 50 7.37 -5.15 3.34
CA THR A 50 6.16 -5.57 4.05
C THR A 50 6.42 -6.79 4.90
N LEU A 51 5.77 -6.85 6.07
CA LEU A 51 5.71 -8.01 6.95
C LEU A 51 4.38 -8.73 6.71
N ARG A 52 4.43 -9.98 6.24
CA ARG A 52 3.25 -10.78 5.87
C ARG A 52 2.61 -11.47 7.07
N HIS A 53 3.29 -12.35 7.73
CA HIS A 53 2.73 -13.08 8.88
C HIS A 53 2.96 -12.28 10.17
N TRP A 54 1.95 -11.60 10.62
CA TRP A 54 2.02 -10.69 11.76
C TRP A 54 0.93 -11.03 12.80
N PRO A 55 1.23 -10.94 14.09
CA PRO A 55 0.23 -11.07 15.13
C PRO A 55 -0.61 -9.78 15.21
N SER A 56 -1.92 -9.92 15.45
CA SER A 56 -2.86 -8.78 15.51
C SER A 56 -2.47 -7.70 16.52
N ARG A 57 -1.70 -8.06 17.56
CA ARG A 57 -1.14 -7.11 18.56
C ARG A 57 -0.18 -6.07 17.96
N LEU A 58 0.34 -6.29 16.76
CA LEU A 58 1.20 -5.33 16.06
C LEU A 58 0.40 -4.26 15.31
N LEU A 59 -0.90 -4.46 15.11
CA LEU A 59 -1.75 -3.46 14.47
C LEU A 59 -1.95 -2.28 15.43
N ARG A 60 -1.71 -1.10 14.91
CA ARG A 60 -1.87 0.17 15.63
C ARG A 60 -2.36 1.25 14.68
N LYS A 61 -3.02 2.28 15.20
CA LYS A 61 -3.30 3.50 14.43
C LYS A 61 -2.00 4.03 13.85
N GLY A 62 -2.06 4.49 12.59
CA GLY A 62 -0.90 4.97 11.85
C GLY A 62 -0.18 3.91 11.02
N ASN A 63 -0.35 2.61 11.31
CA ASN A 63 0.26 1.58 10.45
C ASN A 63 -0.30 1.67 9.03
N ILE A 64 0.58 1.56 8.04
CA ILE A 64 0.20 1.38 6.65
C ILE A 64 0.10 -0.12 6.39
N VAL A 65 -1.01 -0.55 5.82
CA VAL A 65 -1.32 -1.96 5.60
C VAL A 65 -1.72 -2.24 4.17
N ILE A 66 -1.46 -3.46 3.72
CA ILE A 66 -2.02 -3.99 2.48
C ILE A 66 -3.27 -4.74 2.86
N VAL A 67 -4.41 -4.29 2.34
CA VAL A 67 -5.73 -4.83 2.65
C VAL A 67 -6.42 -5.32 1.38
N GLN A 68 -7.10 -6.44 1.52
CA GLN A 68 -8.04 -6.98 0.53
C GLN A 68 -9.42 -6.98 1.17
N PRO A 69 -10.20 -5.91 1.00
CA PRO A 69 -11.55 -5.86 1.57
C PRO A 69 -12.40 -6.95 0.93
N ASN A 70 -13.04 -7.75 1.76
CA ASN A 70 -14.07 -8.68 1.29
C ASN A 70 -15.34 -7.85 1.09
N VAL A 71 -15.52 -7.33 -0.11
CA VAL A 71 -16.67 -6.51 -0.44
C VAL A 71 -17.81 -7.46 -0.82
N ASP A 72 -18.48 -8.03 0.19
CA ASP A 72 -19.71 -8.82 0.01
C ASP A 72 -20.90 -7.93 -0.41
N ARG A 73 -20.70 -6.61 -0.44
CA ARG A 73 -21.70 -5.65 -0.91
C ARG A 73 -21.39 -5.25 -2.36
N PRO A 74 -22.38 -5.30 -3.26
CA PRO A 74 -22.20 -4.88 -4.65
C PRO A 74 -22.18 -3.33 -4.72
N ILE A 75 -21.06 -2.70 -4.32
CA ILE A 75 -20.91 -1.25 -4.43
C ILE A 75 -20.55 -0.87 -5.87
N ASP A 76 -19.84 -1.69 -6.59
CA ASP A 76 -19.55 -1.55 -8.01
C ASP A 76 -19.14 -2.88 -8.64
N PRO A 77 -19.83 -3.38 -9.67
CA PRO A 77 -19.49 -4.61 -10.38
C PRO A 77 -18.09 -4.56 -11.01
N THR A 78 -17.56 -3.37 -11.34
CA THR A 78 -16.24 -3.19 -11.95
C THR A 78 -15.11 -3.39 -10.94
N LEU A 79 -15.38 -3.16 -9.64
CA LEU A 79 -14.46 -3.40 -8.53
C LEU A 79 -14.48 -4.86 -8.03
N ARG A 80 -15.34 -5.68 -8.58
CA ARG A 80 -15.48 -7.12 -8.31
C ARG A 80 -14.33 -7.98 -8.86
N ARG A 81 -13.23 -7.36 -9.30
CA ARG A 81 -12.01 -8.10 -9.60
C ARG A 81 -11.49 -8.69 -8.31
N ALA A 82 -11.69 -9.98 -8.15
CA ALA A 82 -11.53 -10.82 -6.96
C ALA A 82 -10.15 -10.75 -6.24
N ASN A 83 -9.25 -9.86 -6.64
CA ASN A 83 -7.89 -9.76 -6.11
C ASN A 83 -7.34 -8.33 -6.04
N THR A 84 -8.19 -7.32 -5.95
CA THR A 84 -7.68 -5.94 -5.84
C THR A 84 -7.12 -5.70 -4.44
N LEU A 85 -5.83 -5.41 -4.37
CA LEU A 85 -5.12 -5.06 -3.15
C LEU A 85 -5.06 -3.55 -3.01
N PHE A 86 -5.33 -3.07 -1.81
CA PHE A 86 -5.24 -1.64 -1.49
C PHE A 86 -4.17 -1.41 -0.43
N ILE A 87 -3.41 -0.32 -0.58
CA ILE A 87 -2.52 0.18 0.45
C ILE A 87 -3.25 1.32 1.15
N LYS A 88 -3.42 1.22 2.47
CA LYS A 88 -4.17 2.17 3.28
C LYS A 88 -3.55 2.31 4.67
N ARG A 89 -3.89 3.39 5.37
CA ARG A 89 -3.47 3.64 6.76
C ARG A 89 -4.59 3.27 7.72
N ILE A 90 -4.25 2.60 8.83
CA ILE A 90 -5.17 2.35 9.93
C ILE A 90 -5.40 3.67 10.67
N VAL A 91 -6.64 4.14 10.70
CA VAL A 91 -7.07 5.34 11.42
C VAL A 91 -8.01 5.02 12.57
N GLY A 92 -8.61 3.82 12.60
CA GLY A 92 -9.47 3.33 13.68
C GLY A 92 -9.14 1.92 14.10
N MET A 93 -9.15 1.67 15.42
CA MET A 93 -8.95 0.38 16.08
C MET A 93 -10.27 -0.07 16.73
N PRO A 94 -10.38 -1.36 17.14
CA PRO A 94 -11.57 -1.84 17.84
C PRO A 94 -11.98 -0.95 19.00
N GLY A 95 -13.27 -0.59 19.04
CA GLY A 95 -13.86 0.30 20.05
C GLY A 95 -13.83 1.78 19.69
N ASP A 96 -13.11 2.18 18.63
CA ASP A 96 -13.14 3.58 18.17
C ASP A 96 -14.46 3.92 17.48
N THR A 97 -14.82 5.19 17.54
CA THR A 97 -15.91 5.79 16.76
C THR A 97 -15.29 6.77 15.77
N ILE A 98 -15.46 6.50 14.48
CA ILE A 98 -14.93 7.32 13.38
C ILE A 98 -16.07 8.08 12.74
N ARG A 99 -15.96 9.41 12.68
CA ARG A 99 -16.84 10.25 11.88
C ARG A 99 -16.19 10.45 10.52
N ALA A 100 -16.88 10.04 9.47
CA ALA A 100 -16.41 10.18 8.11
C ALA A 100 -17.46 10.94 7.31
N SER A 101 -17.08 12.05 6.72
CA SER A 101 -17.91 12.75 5.74
C SER A 101 -17.69 12.12 4.37
N PHE A 102 -18.78 11.87 3.68
CA PHE A 102 -18.76 11.63 2.25
C PHE A 102 -19.04 12.95 1.55
N ALA A 103 -18.15 13.40 0.70
CA ALA A 103 -18.53 14.26 -0.38
C ALA A 103 -18.77 13.35 -1.59
N PHE A 104 -20.00 13.16 -1.98
CA PHE A 104 -20.35 12.62 -3.29
C PHE A 104 -20.15 13.77 -4.28
N GLY A 105 -19.05 13.78 -5.02
CA GLY A 105 -18.88 14.61 -6.19
C GLY A 105 -19.05 13.73 -7.41
N ASP A 106 -19.82 14.21 -8.34
CA ASP A 106 -20.05 13.80 -9.73
C ASP A 106 -19.46 12.46 -10.20
N ASP A 107 -19.95 11.95 -11.32
CA ASP A 107 -19.72 10.64 -11.94
C ASP A 107 -18.24 10.17 -12.11
N THR A 108 -17.27 10.91 -11.58
CA THR A 108 -15.84 10.57 -11.63
C THR A 108 -15.35 9.79 -10.43
N GLY A 109 -16.20 9.52 -9.42
CA GLY A 109 -15.82 8.79 -8.20
C GLY A 109 -14.80 9.52 -7.32
N PHE A 110 -14.51 10.78 -7.59
CA PHE A 110 -13.65 11.63 -6.80
C PHE A 110 -14.47 12.42 -5.79
N VAL A 111 -14.22 12.16 -4.53
CA VAL A 111 -14.82 12.91 -3.44
C VAL A 111 -13.96 14.15 -3.23
N ASN A 112 -14.50 15.32 -3.62
CA ASN A 112 -13.89 16.59 -3.29
C ASN A 112 -14.19 16.90 -1.82
N ASP A 113 -13.19 16.83 -0.94
CA ASP A 113 -13.23 17.49 0.36
C ASP A 113 -13.15 19.01 0.09
N ILE A 114 -14.26 19.61 -0.36
CA ILE A 114 -14.38 21.05 -0.36
C ILE A 114 -14.66 21.43 1.09
N ALA A 115 -13.64 21.99 1.72
CA ALA A 115 -13.76 22.70 2.97
C ALA A 115 -14.57 23.98 2.71
N ASP A 116 -15.90 23.89 2.74
CA ASP A 116 -16.75 25.04 3.02
C ASP A 116 -18.16 24.57 3.45
N GLU A 117 -18.43 24.86 4.70
CA GLU A 117 -19.70 25.18 5.33
C GLU A 117 -20.98 24.44 4.88
N LYS A 118 -21.08 23.13 5.18
CA LYS A 118 -22.34 22.54 5.68
C LYS A 118 -22.02 21.24 6.39
N PRO A 119 -22.60 20.95 7.57
CA PRO A 119 -22.49 19.64 8.20
C PRO A 119 -23.27 18.65 7.34
N GLN A 120 -22.62 18.14 6.30
CA GLN A 120 -23.14 17.00 5.57
C GLN A 120 -23.15 15.83 6.56
N THR A 121 -24.24 15.14 6.63
CA THR A 121 -24.52 13.98 7.48
C THR A 121 -23.35 13.00 7.45
N GLY A 122 -22.36 13.25 8.31
CA GLY A 122 -21.21 12.37 8.42
C GLY A 122 -21.65 11.01 8.94
N LEU A 123 -21.37 9.96 8.19
CA LEU A 123 -21.57 8.61 8.69
C LEU A 123 -20.68 8.37 9.90
N VAL A 124 -21.27 7.86 10.96
CA VAL A 124 -20.56 7.48 12.18
C VAL A 124 -20.33 5.98 12.14
N TRP A 125 -19.07 5.57 12.15
CA TRP A 125 -18.68 4.17 12.13
C TRP A 125 -18.14 3.76 13.50
N GLY A 126 -18.79 2.83 14.18
CA GLY A 126 -18.17 2.08 15.27
C GLY A 126 -17.25 1.01 14.71
N VAL A 127 -16.03 0.91 15.19
CA VAL A 127 -15.09 -0.14 14.78
C VAL A 127 -15.30 -1.38 15.64
N PRO A 128 -15.84 -2.50 15.10
CA PRO A 128 -16.10 -3.70 15.90
C PRO A 128 -14.82 -4.38 16.37
N ALA A 129 -14.95 -5.28 17.35
CA ALA A 129 -13.86 -6.17 17.74
C ALA A 129 -13.32 -6.95 16.53
N GLY A 130 -12.00 -7.08 16.44
CA GLY A 130 -11.34 -7.80 15.32
C GLY A 130 -11.34 -7.05 13.98
N HIS A 131 -11.74 -5.77 13.95
CA HIS A 131 -11.76 -4.93 12.75
C HIS A 131 -10.87 -3.71 12.90
N VAL A 132 -10.54 -3.08 11.78
CA VAL A 132 -9.89 -1.77 11.70
C VAL A 132 -10.63 -0.89 10.71
N PHE A 133 -10.51 0.42 10.89
CA PHE A 133 -10.94 1.39 9.90
C PHE A 133 -9.71 1.93 9.19
N VAL A 134 -9.66 1.80 7.87
CA VAL A 134 -8.51 2.19 7.06
C VAL A 134 -8.88 3.32 6.11
N ARG A 135 -7.90 4.22 5.88
CA ARG A 135 -8.09 5.39 5.00
C ARG A 135 -6.85 5.61 4.14
N GLY A 136 -7.04 6.19 2.93
CA GLY A 136 -5.94 6.73 2.13
C GLY A 136 -5.41 8.03 2.73
N ASP A 137 -4.13 8.33 2.52
CA ASP A 137 -3.51 9.60 2.95
C ASP A 137 -3.85 10.74 1.99
N TYR A 138 -4.25 10.41 0.75
CA TYR A 138 -4.66 11.41 -0.23
C TYR A 138 -6.00 12.04 0.18
N ALA A 139 -6.01 13.37 0.34
CA ALA A 139 -7.14 14.09 0.93
C ALA A 139 -8.39 14.06 0.03
N TYR A 140 -8.20 14.17 -1.28
CA TYR A 140 -9.27 14.41 -2.26
C TYR A 140 -9.91 13.16 -2.83
N GLY A 141 -9.91 12.07 -2.13
CA GLY A 141 -10.61 10.89 -2.55
C GLY A 141 -9.85 9.60 -2.33
N GLY A 142 -10.56 8.52 -2.44
CA GLY A 142 -9.98 7.18 -2.30
C GLY A 142 -11.02 6.17 -1.91
N PHE A 143 -10.92 5.02 -2.54
CA PHE A 143 -11.75 3.88 -2.19
C PHE A 143 -11.17 3.23 -0.94
N ASP A 144 -11.79 3.49 0.23
CA ASP A 144 -11.33 3.05 1.54
C ASP A 144 -12.51 2.76 2.49
N SER A 145 -12.26 2.63 3.79
CA SER A 145 -13.30 2.29 4.77
C SER A 145 -14.45 3.30 4.86
N ARG A 146 -14.31 4.48 4.29
CA ARG A 146 -15.44 5.39 4.13
C ARG A 146 -16.49 4.79 3.20
N CYS A 147 -16.07 4.03 2.19
CA CYS A 147 -16.95 3.39 1.21
C CYS A 147 -17.42 2.01 1.68
N TRP A 148 -16.55 1.19 2.24
CA TRP A 148 -16.86 -0.21 2.59
C TRP A 148 -17.02 -0.49 4.09
N GLY A 149 -16.78 0.49 4.97
CA GLY A 149 -16.83 0.31 6.41
C GLY A 149 -15.55 -0.33 7.01
N PRO A 150 -15.59 -0.67 8.31
CA PRO A 150 -14.49 -1.36 8.97
C PRO A 150 -14.19 -2.72 8.32
N VAL A 151 -12.91 -3.06 8.18
CA VAL A 151 -12.45 -4.33 7.60
C VAL A 151 -11.91 -5.27 8.68
N PRO A 152 -12.19 -6.57 8.61
CA PRO A 152 -11.70 -7.53 9.59
C PRO A 152 -10.17 -7.69 9.49
N PHE A 153 -9.51 -8.01 10.60
CA PHE A 153 -8.06 -8.24 10.65
C PHE A 153 -7.58 -9.26 9.62
N ARG A 154 -8.39 -10.29 9.32
CA ARG A 154 -8.07 -11.30 8.30
C ARG A 154 -7.95 -10.74 6.88
N SER A 155 -8.53 -9.58 6.61
CA SER A 155 -8.42 -8.88 5.33
C SER A 155 -7.10 -8.13 5.16
N ILE A 156 -6.31 -8.01 6.23
CA ILE A 156 -4.99 -7.39 6.19
C ILE A 156 -3.97 -8.46 5.83
N LEU A 157 -3.36 -8.33 4.68
CA LEU A 157 -2.40 -9.30 4.16
C LEU A 157 -0.97 -9.02 4.62
N ALA A 158 -0.64 -7.74 4.84
CA ALA A 158 0.70 -7.35 5.29
C ALA A 158 0.70 -5.95 5.93
N ILE A 159 1.69 -5.72 6.79
CA ILE A 159 2.01 -4.39 7.35
C ILE A 159 3.20 -3.84 6.58
N VAL A 160 3.14 -2.59 6.14
CA VAL A 160 4.27 -1.88 5.55
C VAL A 160 5.23 -1.48 6.67
N VAL A 161 6.48 -1.92 6.56
CA VAL A 161 7.52 -1.68 7.57
C VAL A 161 8.34 -0.45 7.22
N ILE A 162 8.78 -0.35 5.96
CA ILE A 162 9.64 0.75 5.50
C ILE A 162 9.47 1.00 4.00
N LYS A 163 9.61 2.25 3.61
CA LYS A 163 9.74 2.65 2.20
C LYS A 163 11.18 2.44 1.76
N LEU A 164 11.36 1.70 0.67
CA LEU A 164 12.68 1.44 0.09
C LEU A 164 13.08 2.58 -0.86
N PRO A 165 14.38 2.87 -1.02
CA PRO A 165 14.84 3.84 -1.98
C PRO A 165 14.37 3.48 -3.40
N ARG A 166 14.04 4.49 -4.19
CA ARG A 166 13.74 4.30 -5.62
C ARG A 166 15.02 3.84 -6.31
N LYS A 167 14.90 2.82 -7.17
CA LYS A 167 15.99 2.57 -8.11
C LYS A 167 16.07 3.78 -9.03
N SER A 168 17.19 4.50 -9.01
CA SER A 168 17.47 5.53 -9.99
C SER A 168 17.53 4.88 -11.36
N THR A 169 16.47 5.00 -12.13
CA THR A 169 16.51 4.73 -13.58
C THR A 169 17.06 6.00 -14.20
N SER A 170 18.38 6.10 -14.30
CA SER A 170 19.00 7.10 -15.18
C SER A 170 18.62 6.71 -16.61
N PHE A 171 17.56 7.31 -17.13
CA PHE A 171 17.38 7.35 -18.57
C PHE A 171 18.50 8.22 -19.11
N PRO A 172 19.35 7.72 -20.04
CA PRO A 172 20.25 8.63 -20.76
C PRO A 172 19.36 9.64 -21.48
N ILE A 173 19.57 10.92 -21.18
CA ILE A 173 18.99 12.00 -21.94
C ILE A 173 19.61 11.88 -23.33
N GLN A 174 18.84 11.38 -24.30
CA GLN A 174 19.20 11.36 -25.70
C GLN A 174 19.07 12.81 -26.18
N THR A 175 20.18 13.51 -26.21
CA THR A 175 20.29 14.85 -26.81
C THR A 175 20.32 14.69 -28.32
N ASP A 176 19.17 14.44 -28.93
CA ASP A 176 18.96 14.51 -30.38
C ASP A 176 18.51 15.93 -30.76
N ASP A 177 19.36 16.94 -30.59
CA ASP A 177 19.09 18.28 -31.13
C ASP A 177 20.40 19.04 -31.48
N ALA A 178 21.25 18.42 -32.30
CA ALA A 178 22.40 19.14 -32.82
C ALA A 178 22.59 19.04 -34.34
N ASP A 179 21.65 18.46 -35.10
CA ASP A 179 21.88 18.29 -36.55
C ASP A 179 20.71 18.69 -37.46
N ARG A 180 19.88 19.64 -37.06
CA ARG A 180 18.82 20.18 -37.92
C ARG A 180 18.99 21.63 -38.36
N THR A 181 20.14 22.26 -38.12
CA THR A 181 20.33 23.68 -38.47
C THR A 181 21.24 23.91 -39.68
N SER A 182 21.72 22.84 -40.37
CA SER A 182 22.65 23.03 -41.52
C SER A 182 22.03 22.80 -42.91
N SER A 183 20.73 22.57 -43.06
CA SER A 183 20.13 22.28 -44.38
C SER A 183 19.17 23.36 -44.94
N ILE A 184 19.13 24.58 -44.41
CA ILE A 184 18.23 25.64 -44.93
C ILE A 184 19.01 26.83 -45.55
N GLN A 185 20.28 26.69 -45.91
CA GLN A 185 21.01 27.79 -46.60
C GLN A 185 21.70 27.35 -47.89
N SER A 186 21.00 26.70 -48.80
CA SER A 186 21.51 26.60 -50.19
C SER A 186 20.38 26.54 -51.20
N HIS A 187 19.53 27.55 -51.29
CA HIS A 187 18.74 27.86 -52.49
C HIS A 187 18.31 29.34 -52.42
N ARG A 188 19.26 30.19 -52.85
CA ARG A 188 18.98 31.51 -53.45
C ARG A 188 20.04 31.78 -54.51
#